data_86d7929d890996b334c3e24b88f1d891
#
_entry.id   86d7929d890996b334c3e24b88f1d891
#
_cell.length_a   1.000
_cell.length_b   1.000
_cell.length_c   1.000
_cell.angle_alpha   90.00
_cell.angle_beta   90.00
_cell.angle_gamma   90.00
#
_symmetry.space_group_name_H-M   'P 1'
#
loop_
_entity.id
_entity.type
_entity.pdbx_description
1 polymer ?
#
loop_
_entity_poly.entity_id
_entity_poly.type
_entity_poly.pdbx_seq_one_letter_code
_entity_poly.pdbx_strand_id
1 'polypeptide(L)'
;MDWERAGAWRAQRRGRLVFTNGVFDLLHPGHVDVLLAARRQGEALVVGVNSDASVRRLKGPTRPVRTLAERSYVLAALAMVDAVVAFEQDTPLELILHLRPDVLVKGGDYTVETVVGAREVHGWGGEVRIIPLTADQSTTSIIERLRGSRE
;
A
#
# COMPACT_ATOMS: atom_id res chain seq x y z
N MET A 1 -5.26 0.72 12.01
CA MET A 1 -4.51 0.35 13.25
C MET A 1 -3.43 1.39 13.43
N ASP A 2 -3.21 1.86 14.63
CA ASP A 2 -2.06 2.72 14.93
C ASP A 2 -0.74 1.92 14.94
N TRP A 3 0.38 2.64 14.96
CA TRP A 3 1.70 2.00 14.84
C TRP A 3 2.05 1.13 16.04
N GLU A 4 1.68 1.50 17.25
CA GLU A 4 1.94 0.70 18.45
C GLU A 4 1.23 -0.65 18.37
N ARG A 5 -0.07 -0.60 18.05
CA ARG A 5 -0.88 -1.80 17.85
C ARG A 5 -0.37 -2.65 16.68
N ALA A 6 0.07 -2.01 15.60
CA ALA A 6 0.65 -2.71 14.45
C ALA A 6 1.94 -3.44 14.82
N GLY A 7 2.82 -2.80 15.59
CA GLY A 7 4.04 -3.44 16.11
C GLY A 7 3.73 -4.62 17.03
N ALA A 8 2.80 -4.45 17.96
CA ALA A 8 2.36 -5.53 18.86
C ALA A 8 1.69 -6.68 18.08
N TRP A 9 0.86 -6.36 17.10
CA TRP A 9 0.24 -7.33 16.20
C TRP A 9 1.31 -8.11 15.41
N ARG A 10 2.32 -7.41 14.87
CA ARG A 10 3.44 -8.04 14.17
C ARG A 10 4.22 -9.00 15.08
N ALA A 11 4.52 -8.58 16.30
CA ALA A 11 5.28 -9.38 17.25
C ALA A 11 4.61 -10.71 17.62
N GLN A 12 3.29 -10.77 17.56
CA GLN A 12 2.50 -11.98 17.83
C GLN A 12 2.36 -12.91 16.62
N ARG A 13 2.73 -12.44 15.42
CA ARG A 13 2.57 -13.21 14.18
C ARG A 13 3.76 -14.12 13.94
N ARG A 14 3.44 -15.35 13.60
CA ARG A 14 4.39 -16.31 13.04
C ARG A 14 4.21 -16.35 11.52
N GLY A 15 5.28 -16.74 10.83
CA GLY A 15 5.26 -16.78 9.37
C GLY A 15 5.67 -15.46 8.73
N ARG A 16 5.63 -15.45 7.41
CA ARG A 16 6.10 -14.32 6.60
C ARG A 16 5.07 -13.20 6.58
N LEU A 17 5.49 -12.01 6.96
CA LEU A 17 4.72 -10.79 6.84
C LEU A 17 5.00 -10.13 5.49
N VAL A 18 3.95 -9.86 4.75
CA VAL A 18 4.00 -9.09 3.51
C VAL A 18 3.53 -7.67 3.77
N PHE A 19 4.24 -6.71 3.21
CA PHE A 19 3.87 -5.30 3.25
C PHE A 19 3.73 -4.75 1.83
N THR A 20 2.68 -4.00 1.62
CA THR A 20 2.53 -3.12 0.45
C THR A 20 1.95 -1.79 0.91
N ASN A 21 2.07 -0.76 0.07
CA ASN A 21 1.53 0.55 0.40
C ASN A 21 0.95 1.26 -0.81
N GLY A 22 0.13 2.23 -0.56
CA GLY A 22 -0.42 3.10 -1.58
C GLY A 22 -1.41 4.12 -1.03
N VAL A 23 -1.90 4.97 -1.89
CA VAL A 23 -2.96 5.94 -1.59
C VAL A 23 -4.32 5.24 -1.52
N PHE A 24 -4.58 4.33 -2.44
CA PHE A 24 -5.84 3.58 -2.57
C PHE A 24 -7.07 4.49 -2.52
N ASP A 25 -7.03 5.54 -3.30
CA ASP A 25 -8.07 6.58 -3.29
C ASP A 25 -9.40 6.07 -3.85
N LEU A 26 -9.36 5.51 -5.06
CA LEU A 26 -10.48 4.82 -5.69
C LEU A 26 -10.01 3.40 -6.04
N LEU A 27 -10.53 2.41 -5.33
CA LEU A 27 -10.18 1.02 -5.61
C LEU A 27 -10.69 0.59 -6.99
N HIS A 28 -9.82 -0.11 -7.70
CA HIS A 28 -10.11 -0.68 -9.01
C HIS A 28 -9.47 -2.07 -9.11
N PRO A 29 -9.78 -2.86 -10.17
CA PRO A 29 -9.25 -4.22 -10.30
C PRO A 29 -7.73 -4.32 -10.21
N GLY A 30 -6.98 -3.34 -10.70
CA GLY A 30 -5.53 -3.32 -10.59
C GLY A 30 -5.03 -3.31 -9.15
N HIS A 31 -5.67 -2.57 -8.26
CA HIS A 31 -5.37 -2.61 -6.82
C HIS A 31 -5.66 -3.99 -6.22
N VAL A 32 -6.79 -4.59 -6.56
CA VAL A 32 -7.16 -5.91 -6.07
C VAL A 32 -6.16 -6.97 -6.52
N ASP A 33 -5.73 -6.92 -7.78
CA ASP A 33 -4.74 -7.86 -8.32
C ASP A 33 -3.40 -7.78 -7.58
N VAL A 34 -2.92 -6.57 -7.29
CA VAL A 34 -1.70 -6.37 -6.51
C VAL A 34 -1.86 -6.90 -5.09
N LEU A 35 -2.98 -6.62 -4.43
CA LEU A 35 -3.24 -7.09 -3.07
C LEU A 35 -3.35 -8.62 -3.00
N LEU A 36 -4.00 -9.25 -3.97
CA LEU A 36 -4.07 -10.71 -4.08
C LEU A 36 -2.68 -11.32 -4.31
N ALA A 37 -1.90 -10.76 -5.24
CA ALA A 37 -0.55 -11.21 -5.52
C ALA A 37 0.35 -11.04 -4.29
N ALA A 38 0.23 -9.91 -3.58
CA ALA A 38 0.96 -9.65 -2.34
C ALA A 38 0.63 -10.70 -1.27
N ARG A 39 -0.66 -10.95 -1.02
CA ARG A 39 -1.10 -11.91 0.02
C ARG A 39 -0.56 -13.33 -0.22
N ARG A 40 -0.37 -13.71 -1.46
CA ARG A 40 0.20 -15.02 -1.84
C ARG A 40 1.68 -15.17 -1.51
N GLN A 41 2.37 -14.09 -1.17
CA GLN A 41 3.80 -14.10 -0.83
C GLN A 41 4.08 -14.44 0.65
N GLY A 42 3.07 -14.51 1.48
CA GLY A 42 3.24 -14.81 2.91
C GLY A 42 1.94 -15.13 3.64
N GLU A 43 2.01 -15.26 4.93
CA GLU A 43 0.89 -15.68 5.78
C GLU A 43 0.02 -14.50 6.22
N ALA A 44 0.53 -13.27 6.17
CA ALA A 44 -0.23 -12.08 6.50
C ALA A 44 0.16 -10.90 5.61
N LEU A 45 -0.83 -10.07 5.25
CA LEU A 45 -0.65 -8.86 4.47
C LEU A 45 -1.03 -7.61 5.27
N VAL A 46 -0.07 -6.73 5.44
CA VAL A 46 -0.29 -5.36 5.95
C VAL A 46 -0.26 -4.37 4.80
N VAL A 47 -1.24 -3.49 4.79
CA VAL A 47 -1.33 -2.40 3.81
C VAL A 47 -1.06 -1.06 4.51
N GLY A 48 0.02 -0.39 4.10
CA GLY A 48 0.30 0.98 4.48
C GLY A 48 -0.50 1.97 3.63
N VAL A 49 -1.17 2.93 4.27
CA VAL A 49 -2.02 3.90 3.57
C VAL A 49 -1.59 5.32 3.91
N ASN A 50 -1.32 6.13 2.90
CA ASN A 50 -0.98 7.54 3.09
C ASN A 50 -2.14 8.30 3.76
N SER A 51 -1.83 9.12 4.77
CA SER A 51 -2.80 10.05 5.36
C SER A 51 -3.32 11.04 4.30
N ASP A 52 -4.43 11.71 4.59
CA ASP A 52 -4.97 12.73 3.68
C ASP A 52 -3.97 13.87 3.46
N ALA A 53 -3.26 14.28 4.50
CA ALA A 53 -2.22 15.31 4.39
C ALA A 53 -1.06 14.87 3.50
N SER A 54 -0.59 13.63 3.66
CA SER A 54 0.46 13.05 2.80
C SER A 54 0.01 13.00 1.34
N VAL A 55 -1.22 12.58 1.08
CA VAL A 55 -1.77 12.53 -0.29
C VAL A 55 -1.83 13.93 -0.92
N ARG A 56 -2.26 14.95 -0.17
CA ARG A 56 -2.30 16.33 -0.68
C ARG A 56 -0.91 16.83 -1.06
N ARG A 57 0.12 16.52 -0.27
CA ARG A 57 1.49 16.89 -0.61
C ARG A 57 1.99 16.20 -1.89
N LEU A 58 1.65 14.94 -2.07
CA LEU A 58 2.14 14.11 -3.19
C LEU A 58 1.34 14.28 -4.48
N LYS A 59 0.03 14.45 -4.38
CA LYS A 59 -0.92 14.43 -5.51
C LYS A 59 -1.62 15.75 -5.79
N GLY A 60 -1.49 16.74 -4.91
CA GLY A 60 -2.11 18.05 -5.04
C GLY A 60 -3.40 18.24 -4.20
N PRO A 61 -3.92 19.48 -4.16
CA PRO A 61 -4.96 19.87 -3.19
C PRO A 61 -6.34 19.25 -3.46
N THR A 62 -6.59 18.68 -4.63
CA THR A 62 -7.87 18.02 -4.98
C THR A 62 -7.91 16.54 -4.59
N ARG A 63 -6.82 16.03 -4.05
CA ARG A 63 -6.68 14.62 -3.64
C ARG A 63 -6.42 14.52 -2.12
N PRO A 64 -6.86 13.47 -1.42
CA PRO A 64 -7.63 12.33 -1.95
C PRO A 64 -9.10 12.69 -2.20
N VAL A 65 -9.78 11.89 -3.01
CA VAL A 65 -11.25 11.95 -3.20
C VAL A 65 -11.95 11.34 -1.98
N ARG A 66 -11.42 10.24 -1.47
CA ARG A 66 -11.90 9.55 -0.27
C ARG A 66 -11.03 9.85 0.94
N THR A 67 -11.66 10.07 2.08
CA THR A 67 -10.93 10.26 3.34
C THR A 67 -10.13 9.03 3.74
N LEU A 68 -9.12 9.20 4.58
CA LEU A 68 -8.34 8.09 5.13
C LEU A 68 -9.25 7.04 5.80
N ALA A 69 -10.27 7.49 6.53
CA ALA A 69 -11.21 6.59 7.20
C ALA A 69 -11.96 5.71 6.20
N GLU A 70 -12.46 6.29 5.11
CA GLU A 70 -13.16 5.55 4.05
C GLU A 70 -12.22 4.59 3.32
N ARG A 71 -11.04 5.04 2.95
CA ARG A 71 -10.03 4.22 2.26
C ARG A 71 -9.61 3.03 3.12
N SER A 72 -9.34 3.27 4.40
CA SER A 72 -8.96 2.23 5.36
C SER A 72 -10.09 1.23 5.60
N TYR A 73 -11.32 1.71 5.70
CA TYR A 73 -12.51 0.87 5.88
C TYR A 73 -12.68 -0.12 4.73
N VAL A 74 -12.59 0.37 3.50
CA VAL A 74 -12.74 -0.47 2.30
C VAL A 74 -11.60 -1.50 2.22
N LEU A 75 -10.35 -1.09 2.44
CA LEU A 75 -9.20 -2.00 2.44
C LEU A 75 -9.32 -3.08 3.51
N ALA A 76 -9.71 -2.71 4.72
CA ALA A 76 -9.86 -3.65 5.83
C ALA A 76 -10.99 -4.69 5.61
N ALA A 77 -11.95 -4.38 4.75
CA ALA A 77 -13.03 -5.29 4.39
C ALA A 77 -12.62 -6.35 3.34
N LEU A 78 -11.47 -6.19 2.69
CA LEU A 78 -11.01 -7.15 1.70
C LEU A 78 -10.43 -8.40 2.37
N ALA A 79 -10.85 -9.57 1.89
CA ALA A 79 -10.46 -10.85 2.49
C ALA A 79 -8.95 -11.08 2.55
N MET A 80 -8.19 -10.55 1.57
CA MET A 80 -6.74 -10.72 1.51
C MET A 80 -5.95 -9.79 2.43
N VAL A 81 -6.59 -8.77 3.02
CA VAL A 81 -5.93 -7.78 3.87
C VAL A 81 -6.11 -8.15 5.34
N ASP A 82 -5.00 -8.31 6.06
CA ASP A 82 -5.01 -8.67 7.48
C ASP A 82 -4.93 -7.44 8.39
N ALA A 83 -4.26 -6.38 7.95
CA ALA A 83 -4.18 -5.12 8.70
C ALA A 83 -3.97 -3.92 7.77
N VAL A 84 -4.49 -2.78 8.20
CA VAL A 84 -4.30 -1.49 7.53
C VAL A 84 -3.67 -0.52 8.52
N VAL A 85 -2.58 0.12 8.13
CA VAL A 85 -1.84 1.08 8.96
C VAL A 85 -1.62 2.38 8.20
N ALA A 86 -2.05 3.49 8.77
CA ALA A 86 -1.83 4.80 8.17
C ALA A 86 -0.43 5.34 8.47
N PHE A 87 0.12 6.10 7.53
CA PHE A 87 1.36 6.85 7.75
C PHE A 87 1.24 8.26 7.16
N GLU A 88 1.90 9.21 7.79
CA GLU A 88 1.86 10.64 7.43
C GLU A 88 3.04 11.09 6.58
N GLN A 89 4.11 10.35 6.63
CA GLN A 89 5.36 10.64 5.92
C GLN A 89 5.15 10.58 4.40
N ASP A 90 6.05 11.20 3.64
CA ASP A 90 5.99 11.18 2.18
C ASP A 90 6.28 9.81 1.60
N THR A 91 7.06 9.00 2.34
CA THR A 91 7.38 7.62 1.96
C THR A 91 7.02 6.66 3.09
N PRO A 92 6.81 5.37 2.80
CA PRO A 92 6.50 4.36 3.81
C PRO A 92 7.72 3.85 4.59
N LEU A 93 8.91 4.44 4.40
CA LEU A 93 10.16 3.89 4.95
C LEU A 93 10.12 3.67 6.46
N GLU A 94 9.66 4.66 7.23
CA GLU A 94 9.62 4.56 8.69
C GLU A 94 8.65 3.45 9.14
N LEU A 95 7.52 3.29 8.46
CA LEU A 95 6.57 2.22 8.75
C LEU A 95 7.17 0.84 8.39
N ILE A 96 7.89 0.74 7.28
CA ILE A 96 8.61 -0.48 6.89
C ILE A 96 9.65 -0.84 7.94
N LEU A 97 10.44 0.12 8.42
CA LEU A 97 11.43 -0.09 9.48
C LEU A 97 10.78 -0.54 10.79
N HIS A 98 9.62 0.02 11.12
CA HIS A 98 8.86 -0.32 12.32
C HIS A 98 8.32 -1.77 12.29
N LEU A 99 7.76 -2.18 11.15
CA LEU A 99 7.13 -3.49 10.99
C LEU A 99 8.10 -4.60 10.58
N ARG A 100 9.21 -4.27 9.95
CA ARG A 100 10.21 -5.21 9.42
C ARG A 100 9.56 -6.38 8.66
N PRO A 101 8.88 -6.10 7.54
CA PRO A 101 8.24 -7.16 6.76
C PRO A 101 9.27 -8.12 6.16
N ASP A 102 8.86 -9.36 5.96
CA ASP A 102 9.67 -10.38 5.28
C ASP A 102 9.62 -10.21 3.76
N VAL A 103 8.52 -9.66 3.25
CA VAL A 103 8.34 -9.39 1.82
C VAL A 103 7.77 -7.98 1.64
N LEU A 104 8.42 -7.21 0.80
CA LEU A 104 7.94 -5.89 0.34
C LEU A 104 7.41 -6.03 -1.08
N VAL A 105 6.13 -5.71 -1.28
CA VAL A 105 5.49 -5.78 -2.59
C VAL A 105 5.15 -4.38 -3.09
N LYS A 106 5.49 -4.11 -4.33
CA LYS A 106 5.13 -2.86 -5.03
C LYS A 106 4.48 -3.18 -6.38
N GLY A 107 3.33 -2.57 -6.64
CA GLY A 107 2.68 -2.65 -7.94
C GLY A 107 3.10 -1.51 -8.84
N GLY A 108 3.39 -1.79 -10.11
CA GLY A 108 3.71 -0.77 -11.12
C GLY A 108 5.05 -0.95 -11.81
N ASP A 109 5.47 0.08 -12.52
CA ASP A 109 6.72 0.13 -13.29
C ASP A 109 7.89 0.55 -12.39
N TYR A 110 8.26 -0.31 -11.47
CA TYR A 110 9.41 -0.10 -10.59
C TYR A 110 10.49 -1.13 -10.88
N THR A 111 11.74 -0.74 -10.64
CA THR A 111 12.82 -1.70 -10.44
C THR A 111 13.01 -1.92 -8.93
N VAL A 112 13.57 -3.06 -8.53
CA VAL A 112 13.81 -3.37 -7.11
C VAL A 112 14.62 -2.25 -6.44
N GLU A 113 15.60 -1.70 -7.12
CA GLU A 113 16.49 -0.64 -6.62
C GLU A 113 15.75 0.69 -6.38
N THR A 114 14.66 0.95 -7.08
CA THR A 114 13.89 2.20 -6.95
C THR A 114 12.75 2.13 -5.94
N VAL A 115 12.47 0.93 -5.39
CA VAL A 115 11.43 0.76 -4.37
C VAL A 115 11.94 1.23 -3.02
N VAL A 116 11.23 2.20 -2.41
CA VAL A 116 11.52 2.66 -1.05
C VAL A 116 11.43 1.50 -0.07
N GLY A 117 12.48 1.32 0.74
CA GLY A 117 12.57 0.23 1.72
C GLY A 117 13.21 -1.05 1.18
N ALA A 118 13.47 -1.17 -0.13
CA ALA A 118 14.06 -2.37 -0.71
C ALA A 118 15.41 -2.73 -0.10
N ARG A 119 16.29 -1.74 0.05
CA ARG A 119 17.61 -1.90 0.65
C ARG A 119 17.52 -2.42 2.08
N GLU A 120 16.63 -1.86 2.86
CA GLU A 120 16.42 -2.21 4.26
C GLU A 120 15.86 -3.62 4.39
N VAL A 121 14.85 -3.95 3.61
CA VAL A 121 14.25 -5.30 3.61
C VAL A 121 15.27 -6.36 3.19
N HIS A 122 16.05 -6.11 2.14
CA HIS A 122 17.16 -6.99 1.77
C HIS A 122 18.19 -7.11 2.90
N GLY A 123 18.47 -6.02 3.61
CA GLY A 123 19.45 -5.97 4.70
C GLY A 123 19.13 -6.91 5.86
N TRP A 124 17.86 -7.22 6.12
CA TRP A 124 17.47 -8.22 7.12
C TRP A 124 17.04 -9.57 6.53
N GLY A 125 17.37 -9.82 5.27
CA GLY A 125 17.13 -11.11 4.62
C GLY A 125 15.73 -11.27 4.00
N GLY A 126 14.98 -10.17 3.87
CA GLY A 126 13.67 -10.17 3.23
C GLY A 126 13.75 -10.11 1.70
N GLU A 127 12.60 -10.17 1.07
CA GLU A 127 12.43 -10.16 -0.38
C GLU A 127 11.66 -8.92 -0.84
N VAL A 128 11.94 -8.47 -2.07
CA VAL A 128 11.18 -7.42 -2.75
C VAL A 128 10.58 -7.98 -4.02
N ARG A 129 9.28 -7.78 -4.21
CA ARG A 129 8.52 -8.27 -5.37
C ARG A 129 7.83 -7.11 -6.07
N ILE A 130 8.02 -7.02 -7.39
CA ILE A 130 7.33 -6.05 -8.24
C ILE A 130 6.19 -6.79 -8.96
N ILE A 131 4.98 -6.27 -8.83
CA ILE A 131 3.80 -6.80 -9.52
C ILE A 131 3.45 -5.85 -10.65
N PRO A 132 3.51 -6.31 -11.91
CA PRO A 132 3.10 -5.50 -13.05
C PRO A 132 1.63 -5.08 -12.93
N LEU A 133 1.32 -3.80 -13.20
CA LEU A 133 -0.06 -3.33 -13.27
C LEU A 133 -0.65 -3.63 -14.64
N THR A 134 -1.94 -3.96 -14.63
CA THR A 134 -2.73 -4.01 -15.86
C THR A 134 -2.88 -2.58 -16.40
N ALA A 135 -2.61 -2.38 -17.69
CA ALA A 135 -2.71 -1.07 -18.34
C ALA A 135 -4.12 -0.45 -18.12
N ASP A 136 -4.18 0.89 -18.02
CA ASP A 136 -5.39 1.70 -17.88
C ASP A 136 -6.21 1.55 -16.58
N GLN A 137 -5.66 0.95 -15.54
CA GLN A 137 -6.32 0.71 -14.26
C GLN A 137 -5.71 1.57 -13.13
N SER A 138 -5.41 2.86 -13.37
CA SER A 138 -4.96 3.77 -12.32
C SER A 138 -6.11 4.64 -11.79
N THR A 139 -6.04 5.06 -10.52
CA THR A 139 -6.98 6.03 -9.94
C THR A 139 -6.98 7.34 -10.74
N THR A 140 -5.82 7.79 -11.19
CA THR A 140 -5.68 8.99 -12.03
C THR A 140 -6.46 8.85 -13.33
N SER A 141 -6.34 7.71 -14.03
CA SER A 141 -7.10 7.43 -15.28
C SER A 141 -8.61 7.43 -15.03
N ILE A 142 -9.08 6.87 -13.90
CA ILE A 142 -10.50 6.87 -13.55
C ILE A 142 -11.00 8.29 -13.34
N ILE A 143 -10.27 9.11 -12.61
CA ILE A 143 -10.62 10.52 -12.35
C ILE A 143 -10.66 11.31 -13.66
N GLU A 144 -9.69 11.14 -14.54
CA GLU A 144 -9.64 11.81 -15.84
C GLU A 144 -10.83 11.43 -16.72
N ARG A 145 -11.21 10.15 -16.80
CA ARG A 145 -12.40 9.69 -17.52
C ARG A 145 -13.67 10.35 -16.99
N LEU A 146 -13.82 10.43 -15.66
CA LEU A 146 -14.98 11.06 -15.05
C LEU A 146 -15.06 12.56 -15.34
N ARG A 147 -13.93 13.25 -15.44
CA ARG A 147 -13.86 14.67 -15.84
C ARG A 147 -14.21 14.87 -17.31
N GLY A 148 -13.70 14.03 -18.21
CA GLY A 148 -14.00 14.08 -19.64
C GLY A 148 -15.45 13.78 -20.00
N SER A 149 -16.17 13.05 -19.16
CA SER A 149 -17.60 12.74 -19.37
C SER A 149 -18.55 13.89 -19.03
N ARG A 150 -18.06 15.04 -18.62
CA ARG A 150 -18.85 16.24 -18.28
C ARG A 150 -18.89 17.28 -19.41
N GLU A 151 -18.22 17.01 -20.51
CA GLU A 151 -18.31 17.76 -21.76
C GLU A 151 -19.30 17.05 -22.73
#